data_2b21c5423bc358acd1d38243ac9c19be
#
_entry.id   2b21c5423bc358acd1d38243ac9c19be
#
_cell.length_a   1.000
_cell.length_b   1.000
_cell.length_c   1.000
_cell.angle_alpha   90.00
_cell.angle_beta   90.00
_cell.angle_gamma   90.00
#
_symmetry.space_group_name_H-M   'P 1'
#
loop_
_entity.id
_entity.type
_entity.pdbx_description
1 polymer ?
#
loop_
_entity_poly.entity_id
_entity_poly.type
_entity_poly.pdbx_seq_one_letter_code
_entity_poly.pdbx_strand_id
1 'polypeptide(L)'
;MKRIALVALFVSLAGCASKSNPTVATPPPSSAAPSTVPRTGQSIVLTSSAFAADATIPVKYTCQGAGTSPPLAWSNVPPGAKELALVVFDPDAGSGGFLHWVVFKIPPTATSFAEGSIPAGARQARNGTGKASYQGPCPPAGKVHHYQFTLSALRSPIDLPNGADGAAVRSEIASAKIADGLLVGLYERR
;
A
#
# COMPACT_ATOMS: atom_id res chain seq x y z
N MET A 1 1.74 -11.08 68.76
CA MET A 1 2.69 -12.05 69.29
C MET A 1 3.91 -11.91 68.40
N LYS A 2 4.84 -11.05 68.72
CA LYS A 2 6.17 -11.27 69.34
C LYS A 2 6.90 -12.51 68.86
N ARG A 3 7.97 -12.32 68.11
CA ARG A 3 9.31 -12.79 68.45
C ARG A 3 10.35 -12.25 67.43
N ILE A 4 11.18 -11.51 67.87
CA ILE A 4 12.51 -10.98 67.80
C ILE A 4 13.58 -12.11 67.93
N ALA A 5 14.65 -12.08 67.13
CA ALA A 5 16.01 -12.52 67.41
C ALA A 5 16.86 -12.12 66.20
N LEU A 6 17.73 -11.23 66.21
CA LEU A 6 18.97 -10.90 66.88
C LEU A 6 20.20 -11.66 66.32
N VAL A 7 21.05 -10.91 65.57
CA VAL A 7 22.55 -10.79 65.60
C VAL A 7 23.41 -11.94 65.23
N ALA A 8 24.31 -11.73 64.23
CA ALA A 8 25.75 -11.89 64.43
C ALA A 8 26.55 -11.19 63.31
N LEU A 9 27.34 -10.30 63.74
CA LEU A 9 28.38 -9.51 63.08
C LEU A 9 29.65 -10.40 62.95
N PHE A 10 30.24 -10.53 61.76
CA PHE A 10 31.63 -10.95 61.59
C PHE A 10 32.37 -10.02 60.64
N VAL A 11 33.29 -9.26 61.21
CA VAL A 11 34.29 -8.49 60.51
C VAL A 11 35.48 -9.40 60.27
N SER A 12 35.99 -9.47 59.07
CA SER A 12 37.37 -9.94 58.78
C SER A 12 37.97 -9.10 57.66
N LEU A 13 38.99 -8.37 58.02
CA LEU A 13 39.92 -7.69 57.12
C LEU A 13 40.87 -8.70 56.47
N ALA A 14 41.21 -8.48 55.26
CA ALA A 14 42.56 -8.36 54.67
C ALA A 14 42.68 -8.99 53.29
N GLY A 15 43.34 -8.28 52.40
CA GLY A 15 43.94 -8.88 51.21
C GLY A 15 43.85 -8.02 49.93
N CYS A 16 44.75 -6.98 49.84
CA CYS A 16 45.06 -6.36 48.56
C CYS A 16 45.76 -7.36 47.63
N ALA A 17 45.15 -7.60 46.46
CA ALA A 17 45.86 -8.10 45.31
C ALA A 17 45.31 -7.43 44.05
N SER A 18 46.09 -6.46 43.57
CA SER A 18 45.91 -5.85 42.26
C SER A 18 46.10 -6.93 41.18
N LYS A 19 45.04 -7.29 40.48
CA LYS A 19 45.12 -7.99 39.19
C LYS A 19 44.62 -7.03 38.11
N SER A 20 45.58 -6.62 37.28
CA SER A 20 45.35 -5.90 36.05
C SER A 20 44.40 -6.71 35.12
N ASN A 21 43.19 -6.22 34.92
CA ASN A 21 42.30 -6.77 33.92
C ASN A 21 42.78 -6.33 32.53
N PRO A 22 42.84 -7.24 31.56
CA PRO A 22 43.05 -6.87 30.18
C PRO A 22 41.78 -6.12 29.67
N THR A 23 42.00 -4.92 29.15
CA THR A 23 40.98 -4.13 28.47
C THR A 23 40.45 -4.92 27.27
N VAL A 24 39.27 -5.49 27.41
CA VAL A 24 38.54 -6.06 26.28
C VAL A 24 38.04 -4.90 25.42
N ALA A 25 38.64 -4.73 24.26
CA ALA A 25 38.20 -3.80 23.26
C ALA A 25 36.78 -4.21 22.81
N THR A 26 35.80 -3.35 23.09
CA THR A 26 34.45 -3.46 22.59
C THR A 26 34.50 -3.33 21.07
N PRO A 27 34.04 -4.31 20.28
CA PRO A 27 33.93 -4.15 18.84
C PRO A 27 32.93 -3.03 18.52
N PRO A 28 33.16 -2.22 17.47
CA PRO A 28 32.25 -1.17 17.08
C PRO A 28 30.88 -1.77 16.74
N PRO A 29 29.76 -1.03 16.96
CA PRO A 29 28.44 -1.49 16.59
C PRO A 29 28.41 -1.79 15.09
N SER A 30 28.19 -3.06 14.77
CA SER A 30 27.94 -3.49 13.39
C SER A 30 26.72 -2.76 12.89
N SER A 31 26.91 -1.81 11.97
CA SER A 31 25.82 -1.17 11.24
C SER A 31 25.07 -2.26 10.48
N ALA A 32 23.99 -2.74 11.07
CA ALA A 32 23.09 -3.65 10.40
C ALA A 32 22.50 -2.89 9.21
N ALA A 33 22.97 -3.21 8.01
CA ALA A 33 22.31 -2.82 6.78
C ALA A 33 20.85 -3.27 6.86
N PRO A 34 19.88 -2.45 6.37
CA PRO A 34 18.49 -2.88 6.36
C PRO A 34 18.41 -4.17 5.58
N SER A 35 18.02 -5.25 6.27
CA SER A 35 17.72 -6.54 5.64
C SER A 35 16.51 -6.33 4.74
N THR A 36 16.77 -6.06 3.47
CA THR A 36 15.79 -6.25 2.40
C THR A 36 15.52 -7.73 2.31
N VAL A 37 14.56 -8.19 3.09
CA VAL A 37 13.95 -9.51 2.89
C VAL A 37 13.37 -9.46 1.48
N PRO A 38 13.84 -10.27 0.52
CA PRO A 38 13.20 -10.38 -0.77
C PRO A 38 11.79 -10.90 -0.49
N ARG A 39 10.78 -10.06 -0.71
CA ARG A 39 9.42 -10.56 -0.85
C ARG A 39 9.44 -11.42 -2.11
N THR A 40 9.46 -12.73 -1.93
CA THR A 40 9.21 -13.72 -2.97
C THR A 40 7.75 -13.63 -3.37
N GLY A 41 7.43 -12.63 -4.19
CA GLY A 41 6.17 -12.41 -4.85
C GLY A 41 6.47 -11.48 -6.01
N GLN A 42 6.21 -11.91 -7.24
CA GLN A 42 6.35 -11.02 -8.40
C GLN A 42 5.43 -9.83 -8.18
N SER A 43 6.00 -8.66 -7.92
CA SER A 43 5.27 -7.41 -7.81
C SER A 43 4.96 -6.92 -9.22
N ILE A 44 3.70 -6.61 -9.49
CA ILE A 44 3.30 -5.94 -10.73
C ILE A 44 3.93 -4.54 -10.72
N VAL A 45 4.57 -4.16 -11.81
CA VAL A 45 5.05 -2.80 -12.01
C VAL A 45 3.91 -1.99 -12.62
N LEU A 46 3.32 -1.08 -11.86
CA LEU A 46 2.25 -0.19 -12.32
C LEU A 46 2.80 1.22 -12.51
N THR A 47 2.53 1.82 -13.66
CA THR A 47 3.02 3.15 -14.05
C THR A 47 1.92 3.97 -14.72
N SER A 48 2.14 5.28 -14.83
CA SER A 48 1.35 6.19 -15.65
C SER A 48 2.29 7.04 -16.51
N SER A 49 1.91 7.31 -17.74
CA SER A 49 2.61 8.31 -18.58
C SER A 49 2.21 9.75 -18.20
N ALA A 50 1.19 9.92 -17.36
CA ALA A 50 0.69 11.22 -16.95
C ALA A 50 1.41 11.77 -15.70
N PHE A 51 1.87 10.91 -14.80
CA PHE A 51 2.59 11.28 -13.58
C PHE A 51 3.49 10.12 -13.09
N ALA A 52 4.60 10.46 -12.46
CA ALA A 52 5.47 9.49 -11.79
C ALA A 52 4.94 9.12 -10.40
N ALA A 53 5.49 8.06 -9.80
CA ALA A 53 5.21 7.72 -8.40
C ALA A 53 5.54 8.91 -7.49
N ASP A 54 4.67 9.18 -6.53
CA ASP A 54 4.72 10.28 -5.56
C ASP A 54 4.78 11.69 -6.17
N ALA A 55 4.43 11.80 -7.47
CA ALA A 55 4.32 13.08 -8.16
C ALA A 55 2.87 13.58 -8.19
N THR A 56 2.71 14.88 -8.45
CA THR A 56 1.40 15.53 -8.57
C THR A 56 0.61 15.00 -9.77
N ILE A 57 -0.61 14.56 -9.53
CA ILE A 57 -1.57 14.19 -10.58
C ILE A 57 -1.98 15.46 -11.34
N PRO A 58 -1.82 15.51 -12.68
CA PRO A 58 -2.21 16.70 -13.46
C PRO A 58 -3.70 17.04 -13.30
N VAL A 59 -3.99 18.35 -13.28
CA VAL A 59 -5.33 18.90 -13.08
C VAL A 59 -6.38 18.26 -14.01
N LYS A 60 -6.00 17.90 -15.22
CA LYS A 60 -6.87 17.23 -16.20
C LYS A 60 -7.60 16.00 -15.62
N TYR A 61 -6.96 15.27 -14.73
CA TYR A 61 -7.49 14.01 -14.14
C TYR A 61 -8.22 14.22 -12.82
N THR A 62 -8.49 15.46 -12.43
CA THR A 62 -9.05 15.85 -11.13
C THR A 62 -10.37 16.59 -11.29
N CYS A 63 -11.03 16.91 -10.16
CA CYS A 63 -12.28 17.69 -10.16
C CYS A 63 -12.12 19.15 -10.62
N GLN A 64 -10.89 19.66 -10.71
CA GLN A 64 -10.62 21.00 -11.24
C GLN A 64 -10.36 20.99 -12.76
N GLY A 65 -10.33 19.81 -13.38
CA GLY A 65 -10.17 19.62 -14.81
C GLY A 65 -11.29 18.79 -15.41
N ALA A 66 -10.95 18.02 -16.45
CA ALA A 66 -11.93 17.18 -17.15
C ALA A 66 -12.42 15.98 -16.31
N GLY A 67 -11.70 15.61 -15.24
CA GLY A 67 -12.02 14.45 -14.41
C GLY A 67 -11.91 13.12 -15.15
N THR A 68 -11.15 13.07 -16.23
CA THR A 68 -10.88 11.86 -17.00
C THR A 68 -9.93 10.94 -16.23
N SER A 69 -10.06 9.63 -16.36
CA SER A 69 -9.09 8.71 -15.74
C SER A 69 -7.74 8.80 -16.44
N PRO A 70 -6.61 8.77 -15.69
CA PRO A 70 -5.27 8.81 -16.29
C PRO A 70 -4.96 7.52 -17.05
N PRO A 71 -4.06 7.59 -18.06
CA PRO A 71 -3.53 6.39 -18.69
C PRO A 71 -2.66 5.61 -17.70
N LEU A 72 -2.79 4.29 -17.72
CA LEU A 72 -2.02 3.38 -16.86
C LEU A 72 -1.38 2.29 -17.71
N ALA A 73 -0.19 1.85 -17.33
CA ALA A 73 0.48 0.71 -17.95
C ALA A 73 1.10 -0.18 -16.87
N TRP A 74 1.20 -1.48 -17.17
CA TRP A 74 1.79 -2.42 -16.21
C TRP A 74 2.53 -3.55 -16.89
N SER A 75 3.41 -4.17 -16.10
CA SER A 75 4.19 -5.35 -16.48
C SER A 75 4.32 -6.31 -15.30
N ASN A 76 4.94 -7.45 -15.54
CA ASN A 76 5.20 -8.48 -14.52
C ASN A 76 3.92 -9.10 -13.92
N VAL A 77 2.85 -9.20 -14.69
CA VAL A 77 1.69 -9.98 -14.27
C VAL A 77 2.10 -11.44 -14.08
N PRO A 78 1.87 -12.05 -12.91
CA PRO A 78 2.33 -13.41 -12.66
C PRO A 78 1.60 -14.43 -13.55
N PRO A 79 2.30 -15.46 -14.04
CA PRO A 79 1.66 -16.58 -14.72
C PRO A 79 0.67 -17.24 -13.75
N GLY A 80 -0.53 -17.52 -14.21
CA GLY A 80 -1.62 -18.07 -13.39
C GLY A 80 -2.65 -17.04 -12.96
N ALA A 81 -2.43 -15.75 -13.21
CA ALA A 81 -3.49 -14.75 -13.10
C ALA A 81 -4.65 -15.10 -14.04
N LYS A 82 -5.86 -15.12 -13.51
CA LYS A 82 -7.10 -15.36 -14.24
C LYS A 82 -7.84 -14.07 -14.58
N GLU A 83 -7.59 -13.04 -13.78
CA GLU A 83 -8.20 -11.73 -13.90
C GLU A 83 -7.26 -10.69 -13.27
N LEU A 84 -7.36 -9.44 -13.74
CA LEU A 84 -6.79 -8.28 -13.04
C LEU A 84 -7.91 -7.38 -12.53
N ALA A 85 -7.64 -6.67 -11.44
CA ALA A 85 -8.54 -5.67 -10.90
C ALA A 85 -7.75 -4.43 -10.44
N LEU A 86 -8.28 -3.23 -10.71
CA LEU A 86 -7.72 -1.95 -10.29
C LEU A 86 -8.62 -1.32 -9.23
N VAL A 87 -8.01 -0.81 -8.18
CA VAL A 87 -8.66 0.01 -7.16
C VAL A 87 -7.90 1.33 -7.05
N VAL A 88 -8.63 2.45 -7.09
CA VAL A 88 -8.09 3.77 -6.75
C VAL A 88 -8.73 4.22 -5.45
N PHE A 89 -7.90 4.43 -4.44
CA PHE A 89 -8.32 4.72 -3.08
C PHE A 89 -7.52 5.90 -2.50
N ASP A 90 -8.22 6.78 -1.80
CA ASP A 90 -7.65 7.90 -1.06
C ASP A 90 -7.77 7.60 0.45
N PRO A 91 -6.67 7.24 1.14
CA PRO A 91 -6.70 6.98 2.58
C PRO A 91 -6.83 8.25 3.43
N ASP A 92 -6.55 9.43 2.88
CA ASP A 92 -6.55 10.70 3.61
C ASP A 92 -7.95 11.33 3.70
N ALA A 93 -8.92 10.80 2.95
CA ALA A 93 -10.29 11.29 2.91
C ALA A 93 -11.11 10.81 4.12
N GLY A 94 -11.15 11.60 5.18
CA GLY A 94 -11.93 11.31 6.39
C GLY A 94 -11.44 10.05 7.14
N SER A 95 -12.26 9.53 8.06
CA SER A 95 -11.85 8.42 8.93
C SER A 95 -11.81 7.04 8.26
N GLY A 96 -12.35 6.91 7.05
CA GLY A 96 -12.43 5.63 6.33
C GLY A 96 -11.80 5.64 4.95
N GLY A 97 -11.22 6.76 4.54
CA GLY A 97 -10.75 6.97 3.19
C GLY A 97 -11.90 7.09 2.17
N PHE A 98 -11.58 7.23 0.89
CA PHE A 98 -12.55 7.36 -0.17
C PHE A 98 -12.20 6.47 -1.36
N LEU A 99 -13.20 5.76 -1.89
CA LEU A 99 -13.06 4.89 -3.04
C LEU A 99 -13.33 5.68 -4.33
N HIS A 100 -12.28 5.96 -5.09
CA HIS A 100 -12.35 6.78 -6.30
C HIS A 100 -12.74 5.97 -7.53
N TRP A 101 -12.25 4.73 -7.65
CA TRP A 101 -12.49 3.90 -8.83
C TRP A 101 -12.25 2.43 -8.53
N VAL A 102 -13.08 1.57 -9.11
CA VAL A 102 -12.88 0.11 -9.10
C VAL A 102 -13.16 -0.43 -10.48
N VAL A 103 -12.17 -1.08 -11.08
CA VAL A 103 -12.30 -1.80 -12.36
C VAL A 103 -11.93 -3.26 -12.11
N PHE A 104 -12.75 -4.18 -12.59
CA PHE A 104 -12.55 -5.62 -12.44
C PHE A 104 -12.92 -6.34 -13.74
N LYS A 105 -12.75 -7.65 -13.81
CA LYS A 105 -12.83 -8.43 -15.07
C LYS A 105 -11.88 -7.88 -16.14
N ILE A 106 -10.72 -7.36 -15.72
CA ILE A 106 -9.68 -6.96 -16.65
C ILE A 106 -8.98 -8.23 -17.15
N PRO A 107 -8.90 -8.44 -18.47
CA PRO A 107 -8.19 -9.60 -19.01
C PRO A 107 -6.73 -9.65 -18.52
N PRO A 108 -6.19 -10.80 -18.10
CA PRO A 108 -4.81 -10.89 -17.63
C PRO A 108 -3.76 -10.61 -18.71
N THR A 109 -4.18 -10.62 -19.98
CA THR A 109 -3.36 -10.25 -21.14
C THR A 109 -3.35 -8.76 -21.43
N ALA A 110 -4.21 -7.96 -20.78
CA ALA A 110 -4.17 -6.52 -20.90
C ALA A 110 -2.89 -5.98 -20.23
N THR A 111 -2.29 -4.95 -20.81
CA THR A 111 -1.05 -4.32 -20.33
C THR A 111 -1.20 -2.83 -20.06
N SER A 112 -2.37 -2.27 -20.36
CA SER A 112 -2.60 -0.83 -20.18
C SER A 112 -4.07 -0.45 -20.19
N PHE A 113 -4.35 0.74 -19.66
CA PHE A 113 -5.57 1.54 -19.92
C PHE A 113 -5.16 2.76 -20.73
N ALA A 114 -5.90 3.05 -21.78
CA ALA A 114 -5.82 4.37 -22.38
C ALA A 114 -6.54 5.40 -21.48
N GLU A 115 -6.19 6.68 -21.66
CA GLU A 115 -6.85 7.77 -20.98
C GLU A 115 -8.38 7.73 -21.20
N GLY A 116 -9.14 7.86 -20.12
CA GLY A 116 -10.61 7.91 -20.16
C GLY A 116 -11.28 6.60 -20.55
N SER A 117 -10.55 5.48 -20.63
CA SER A 117 -11.14 4.21 -21.06
C SER A 117 -10.70 3.04 -20.17
N ILE A 118 -11.41 1.91 -20.31
CA ILE A 118 -11.08 0.63 -19.72
C ILE A 118 -11.03 -0.43 -20.83
N PRO A 119 -10.30 -1.54 -20.65
CA PRO A 119 -10.25 -2.63 -21.63
C PRO A 119 -11.63 -3.21 -21.94
N ALA A 120 -11.80 -3.71 -23.16
CA ALA A 120 -13.00 -4.42 -23.53
C ALA A 120 -13.26 -5.61 -22.58
N GLY A 121 -14.52 -5.78 -22.17
CA GLY A 121 -14.95 -6.83 -21.23
C GLY A 121 -14.73 -6.48 -19.74
N ALA A 122 -13.92 -5.47 -19.41
CA ALA A 122 -13.79 -5.01 -18.03
C ALA A 122 -15.10 -4.38 -17.54
N ARG A 123 -15.30 -4.42 -16.23
CA ARG A 123 -16.48 -3.88 -15.52
C ARG A 123 -16.05 -2.86 -14.48
N GLN A 124 -16.95 -1.97 -14.13
CA GLN A 124 -16.74 -0.99 -13.07
C GLN A 124 -17.70 -1.24 -11.91
N ALA A 125 -17.21 -1.09 -10.69
CA ALA A 125 -18.05 -1.10 -9.49
C ALA A 125 -18.38 0.34 -9.06
N ARG A 126 -19.38 0.49 -8.19
CA ARG A 126 -19.73 1.79 -7.60
C ARG A 126 -18.61 2.29 -6.71
N ASN A 127 -18.20 3.52 -6.95
CA ASN A 127 -17.26 4.27 -6.12
C ASN A 127 -17.93 4.87 -4.87
N GLY A 128 -17.21 5.67 -4.10
CA GLY A 128 -17.72 6.34 -2.90
C GLY A 128 -18.86 7.34 -3.14
N THR A 129 -19.12 7.74 -4.40
CA THR A 129 -20.30 8.54 -4.78
C THR A 129 -21.50 7.70 -5.25
N GLY A 130 -21.37 6.36 -5.28
CA GLY A 130 -22.38 5.45 -5.80
C GLY A 130 -22.37 5.27 -7.32
N LYS A 131 -21.40 5.84 -8.05
CA LYS A 131 -21.28 5.76 -9.52
C LYS A 131 -20.28 4.68 -9.94
N ALA A 132 -20.59 3.91 -10.97
CA ALA A 132 -19.67 2.96 -11.60
C ALA A 132 -18.79 3.67 -12.64
N SER A 133 -17.93 4.57 -12.16
CA SER A 133 -17.04 5.41 -12.99
C SER A 133 -15.85 5.88 -12.17
N TYR A 134 -14.84 6.41 -12.86
CA TYR A 134 -13.76 7.16 -12.22
C TYR A 134 -14.30 8.44 -11.58
N GLN A 135 -13.84 8.72 -10.35
CA GLN A 135 -14.02 9.98 -9.64
C GLN A 135 -12.65 10.62 -9.46
N GLY A 136 -12.41 11.75 -10.07
CA GLY A 136 -11.12 12.44 -9.97
C GLY A 136 -10.80 12.91 -8.54
N PRO A 137 -9.53 13.06 -8.20
CA PRO A 137 -9.07 13.70 -6.98
C PRO A 137 -9.76 15.04 -6.70
N CYS A 138 -10.27 15.20 -5.48
CA CYS A 138 -10.96 16.45 -5.06
C CYS A 138 -10.82 16.68 -3.55
N PRO A 139 -9.57 16.84 -3.02
CA PRO A 139 -9.36 17.01 -1.59
C PRO A 139 -9.86 18.40 -1.14
N PRO A 140 -10.00 18.65 0.17
CA PRO A 140 -10.19 20.00 0.69
C PRO A 140 -9.06 20.93 0.23
N ALA A 141 -9.37 22.22 -0.01
CA ALA A 141 -8.35 23.17 -0.45
C ALA A 141 -7.18 23.25 0.56
N GLY A 142 -5.95 23.32 0.06
CA GLY A 142 -4.74 23.40 0.88
C GLY A 142 -4.38 22.09 1.58
N LYS A 143 -4.97 20.95 1.19
CA LYS A 143 -4.64 19.62 1.71
C LYS A 143 -4.10 18.75 0.59
N VAL A 144 -2.91 18.21 0.81
CA VAL A 144 -2.33 17.18 -0.07
C VAL A 144 -2.89 15.83 0.33
N HIS A 145 -3.49 15.11 -0.61
CA HIS A 145 -3.94 13.74 -0.44
C HIS A 145 -3.16 12.79 -1.33
N HIS A 146 -3.08 11.51 -0.91
CA HIS A 146 -2.42 10.42 -1.59
C HIS A 146 -3.46 9.54 -2.30
N TYR A 147 -3.33 9.39 -3.60
CA TYR A 147 -4.24 8.57 -4.41
C TYR A 147 -3.52 7.28 -4.78
N GLN A 148 -3.91 6.18 -4.14
CA GLN A 148 -3.33 4.87 -4.30
C GLN A 148 -4.01 4.13 -5.46
N PHE A 149 -3.30 3.95 -6.56
CA PHE A 149 -3.70 3.10 -7.68
C PHE A 149 -3.12 1.72 -7.43
N THR A 150 -3.94 0.73 -7.11
CA THR A 150 -3.51 -0.64 -6.83
C THR A 150 -4.05 -1.58 -7.90
N LEU A 151 -3.17 -2.19 -8.70
CA LEU A 151 -3.53 -3.24 -9.64
C LEU A 151 -3.23 -4.59 -9.01
N SER A 152 -4.23 -5.46 -8.93
CA SER A 152 -4.14 -6.79 -8.33
C SER A 152 -4.33 -7.87 -9.39
N ALA A 153 -3.46 -8.90 -9.38
CA ALA A 153 -3.65 -10.13 -10.11
C ALA A 153 -4.41 -11.14 -9.24
N LEU A 154 -5.41 -11.79 -9.81
CA LEU A 154 -6.34 -12.68 -9.09
C LEU A 154 -6.22 -14.12 -9.60
N ARG A 155 -6.29 -15.08 -8.67
CA ARG A 155 -6.29 -16.53 -8.98
C ARG A 155 -7.62 -17.04 -9.52
N SER A 156 -8.70 -16.31 -9.28
CA SER A 156 -10.06 -16.63 -9.73
C SER A 156 -10.77 -15.37 -10.19
N PRO A 157 -11.66 -15.46 -11.20
CA PRO A 157 -12.48 -14.35 -11.64
C PRO A 157 -13.49 -13.91 -10.56
N ILE A 158 -13.76 -12.61 -10.51
CA ILE A 158 -14.84 -12.03 -9.70
C ILE A 158 -16.17 -12.21 -10.46
N ASP A 159 -17.15 -12.86 -9.81
CA ASP A 159 -18.46 -13.06 -10.41
C ASP A 159 -19.51 -12.08 -9.85
N LEU A 160 -19.29 -10.80 -10.16
CA LEU A 160 -20.20 -9.72 -9.81
C LEU A 160 -20.62 -8.95 -11.08
N PRO A 161 -21.83 -8.34 -11.10
CA PRO A 161 -22.30 -7.55 -12.23
C PRO A 161 -21.55 -6.21 -12.35
N ASN A 162 -21.64 -5.59 -13.55
CA ASN A 162 -21.23 -4.19 -13.70
C ASN A 162 -22.10 -3.32 -12.79
N GLY A 163 -21.49 -2.33 -12.14
CA GLY A 163 -22.17 -1.49 -11.15
C GLY A 163 -22.39 -2.19 -9.79
N ALA A 164 -21.72 -3.31 -9.52
CA ALA A 164 -21.68 -3.94 -8.19
C ALA A 164 -21.19 -2.96 -7.13
N ASP A 165 -21.42 -3.26 -5.87
CA ASP A 165 -20.90 -2.48 -4.76
C ASP A 165 -19.36 -2.53 -4.72
N GLY A 166 -18.71 -1.36 -4.58
CA GLY A 166 -17.26 -1.27 -4.60
C GLY A 166 -16.58 -1.97 -3.42
N ALA A 167 -17.21 -1.98 -2.24
CA ALA A 167 -16.67 -2.68 -1.08
C ALA A 167 -16.75 -4.20 -1.26
N ALA A 168 -17.85 -4.69 -1.86
CA ALA A 168 -17.99 -6.10 -2.19
C ALA A 168 -16.90 -6.56 -3.18
N VAL A 169 -16.67 -5.78 -4.27
CA VAL A 169 -15.60 -6.11 -5.23
C VAL A 169 -14.21 -6.08 -4.56
N ARG A 170 -13.93 -5.11 -3.68
CA ARG A 170 -12.67 -5.07 -2.92
C ARG A 170 -12.48 -6.29 -2.01
N SER A 171 -13.54 -6.80 -1.41
CA SER A 171 -13.50 -8.04 -0.62
C SER A 171 -13.12 -9.25 -1.47
N GLU A 172 -13.71 -9.40 -2.66
CA GLU A 172 -13.37 -10.45 -3.61
C GLU A 172 -11.91 -10.33 -4.09
N ILE A 173 -11.44 -9.10 -4.39
CA ILE A 173 -10.04 -8.85 -4.74
C ILE A 173 -9.13 -9.34 -3.60
N ALA A 174 -9.41 -8.97 -2.35
CA ALA A 174 -8.59 -9.33 -1.21
C ALA A 174 -8.48 -10.85 -1.03
N SER A 175 -9.56 -11.60 -1.27
CA SER A 175 -9.61 -13.05 -1.13
C SER A 175 -8.91 -13.81 -2.26
N ALA A 176 -8.94 -13.26 -3.48
CA ALA A 176 -8.41 -13.91 -4.69
C ALA A 176 -7.00 -13.44 -5.10
N LYS A 177 -6.48 -12.39 -4.48
CA LYS A 177 -5.20 -11.76 -4.84
C LYS A 177 -4.01 -12.71 -4.72
N ILE A 178 -3.14 -12.71 -5.75
CA ILE A 178 -1.87 -13.45 -5.78
C ILE A 178 -0.66 -12.52 -5.92
N ALA A 179 -0.84 -11.32 -6.48
CA ALA A 179 0.17 -10.27 -6.57
C ALA A 179 -0.51 -8.93 -6.71
N ASP A 180 0.21 -7.85 -6.42
CA ASP A 180 -0.24 -6.50 -6.70
C ASP A 180 0.91 -5.58 -7.10
N GLY A 181 0.54 -4.42 -7.67
CA GLY A 181 1.41 -3.29 -7.93
C GLY A 181 0.73 -2.01 -7.48
N LEU A 182 1.50 -1.09 -6.92
CA LEU A 182 1.03 0.19 -6.39
C LEU A 182 1.70 1.35 -7.12
N LEU A 183 0.89 2.33 -7.53
CA LEU A 183 1.32 3.65 -7.96
C LEU A 183 0.60 4.68 -7.09
N VAL A 184 1.34 5.56 -6.45
CA VAL A 184 0.78 6.67 -5.66
C VAL A 184 0.92 7.96 -6.44
N GLY A 185 -0.16 8.71 -6.55
CA GLY A 185 -0.15 10.08 -7.06
C GLY A 185 -0.60 11.05 -5.96
N LEU A 186 -0.09 12.27 -6.00
CA LEU A 186 -0.43 13.31 -5.04
C LEU A 186 -1.34 14.34 -5.70
N TYR A 187 -2.25 14.92 -4.94
CA TYR A 187 -3.01 16.07 -5.41
C TYR A 187 -3.40 16.98 -4.25
N GLU A 188 -3.27 18.28 -4.50
CA GLU A 188 -3.75 19.36 -3.66
C GLU A 188 -4.64 20.28 -4.50
N ARG A 189 -5.82 20.57 -4.00
CA ARG A 189 -6.70 21.55 -4.63
C ARG A 189 -6.32 22.96 -4.16
N ARG A 190 -5.96 23.81 -5.10
CA ARG A 190 -5.70 25.24 -4.89
C ARG A 190 -6.96 26.09 -5.07
#